data_bcfd2d2226118f5142463382e4933c3e
#
_entry.id   bcfd2d2226118f5142463382e4933c3e
#
_cell.length_a   1.000
_cell.length_b   1.000
_cell.length_c   1.000
_cell.angle_alpha   90.00
_cell.angle_beta   90.00
_cell.angle_gamma   90.00
#
_symmetry.space_group_name_H-M   'P 1'
#
loop_
_entity.id
_entity.type
_entity.pdbx_description
1 polymer ?
#
loop_
_entity_poly.entity_id
_entity_poly.type
_entity_poly.pdbx_seq_one_letter_code
_entity_poly.pdbx_strand_id
1 'polypeptide(L)'
;SMLYHMATTADRRYFYKKIDHTAIYYLIAGTYTPFLAIAIPTAKAQYLLIALWIIAVLGTLFKFIFIHRFQKLSLFAYLAMGWLALLVIDDMQKYLSVQSLTFLIIGGLAYTVGALFYALKRVRYTHAIWHIFVLIGAGSHFLSIYLYVI
;
A
#
# COMPACT_ATOMS: atom_id res chain seq x y z
N SER A 1 8.79 8.32 -7.28
CA SER A 1 8.25 9.65 -7.66
C SER A 1 9.35 10.64 -8.02
N MET A 2 10.38 10.86 -7.18
CA MET A 2 11.47 11.81 -7.44
C MET A 2 12.18 11.56 -8.78
N LEU A 3 12.59 10.32 -9.06
CA LEU A 3 13.26 9.94 -10.32
C LEU A 3 12.39 10.21 -11.56
N TYR A 4 11.08 10.08 -11.46
CA TYR A 4 10.15 10.40 -12.53
C TYR A 4 10.16 11.88 -12.87
N HIS A 5 10.20 12.77 -11.88
CA HIS A 5 10.22 14.21 -12.08
C HIS A 5 11.59 14.74 -12.55
N MET A 6 12.69 14.04 -12.22
CA MET A 6 14.05 14.41 -12.64
C MET A 6 14.44 13.84 -14.03
N ALA A 7 13.64 12.95 -14.61
CA ALA A 7 13.96 12.34 -15.88
C ALA A 7 13.87 13.34 -17.04
N THR A 8 14.95 13.46 -17.81
CA THR A 8 15.09 14.40 -18.93
C THR A 8 14.53 13.87 -20.26
N THR A 9 14.45 12.54 -20.43
CA THR A 9 13.95 11.90 -21.66
C THR A 9 12.58 11.30 -21.46
N ALA A 10 11.73 11.29 -22.52
CA ALA A 10 10.37 10.74 -22.47
C ALA A 10 10.35 9.26 -22.08
N ASP A 11 11.29 8.47 -22.59
CA ASP A 11 11.38 7.02 -22.29
C ASP A 11 11.71 6.76 -20.82
N ARG A 12 12.63 7.53 -20.23
CA ARG A 12 12.97 7.43 -18.82
C ARG A 12 11.79 7.84 -17.93
N ARG A 13 11.07 8.91 -18.28
CA ARG A 13 9.83 9.31 -17.61
C ARG A 13 8.80 8.20 -17.62
N TYR A 14 8.61 7.58 -18.77
CA TYR A 14 7.68 6.48 -18.93
C TYR A 14 8.04 5.28 -18.05
N PHE A 15 9.31 4.89 -18.04
CA PHE A 15 9.83 3.80 -17.22
C PHE A 15 9.68 4.08 -15.72
N TYR A 16 10.12 5.25 -15.25
CA TYR A 16 10.01 5.61 -13.84
C TYR A 16 8.55 5.73 -13.37
N LYS A 17 7.64 6.14 -14.26
CA LYS A 17 6.21 6.13 -13.95
C LYS A 17 5.69 4.71 -13.71
N LYS A 18 6.16 3.73 -14.47
CA LYS A 18 5.81 2.31 -14.23
C LYS A 18 6.30 1.85 -12.87
N ILE A 19 7.55 2.12 -12.54
CA ILE A 19 8.14 1.76 -11.24
C ILE A 19 7.37 2.41 -10.09
N ASP A 20 7.08 3.72 -10.19
CA ASP A 20 6.36 4.48 -9.17
C ASP A 20 4.99 3.85 -8.86
N HIS A 21 4.24 3.45 -9.88
CA HIS A 21 2.94 2.82 -9.71
C HIS A 21 3.02 1.37 -9.20
N THR A 22 4.01 0.61 -9.63
CA THR A 22 4.18 -0.78 -9.20
C THR A 22 4.72 -0.88 -7.78
N ALA A 23 5.54 0.10 -7.36
CA ALA A 23 6.07 0.17 -6.00
C ALA A 23 4.98 0.17 -4.92
N ILE A 24 3.78 0.69 -5.23
CA ILE A 24 2.65 0.72 -4.29
C ILE A 24 2.18 -0.71 -3.95
N TYR A 25 2.10 -1.61 -4.93
CA TYR A 25 1.73 -3.01 -4.68
C TYR A 25 2.71 -3.70 -3.73
N TYR A 26 4.01 -3.49 -3.96
CA TYR A 26 5.06 -4.06 -3.10
C TYR A 26 5.13 -3.40 -1.73
N LEU A 27 4.83 -2.10 -1.64
CA LEU A 27 4.73 -1.41 -0.36
C LEU A 27 3.62 -2.04 0.50
N ILE A 28 2.45 -2.30 -0.09
CA ILE A 28 1.33 -2.92 0.61
C ILE A 28 1.70 -4.35 1.02
N ALA A 29 2.11 -5.22 0.09
CA ALA A 29 2.46 -6.60 0.39
C ALA A 29 3.62 -6.71 1.41
N GLY A 30 4.64 -5.86 1.28
CA GLY A 30 5.76 -5.78 2.20
C GLY A 30 5.36 -5.36 3.61
N THR A 31 4.43 -4.40 3.72
CA THR A 31 3.90 -3.96 5.03
C THR A 31 3.11 -5.07 5.74
N TYR A 32 2.35 -5.87 5.00
CA TYR A 32 1.63 -7.02 5.57
C TYR A 32 2.55 -8.14 6.04
N THR A 33 3.72 -8.30 5.39
CA THR A 33 4.60 -9.45 5.61
C THR A 33 5.00 -9.65 7.09
N PRO A 34 5.48 -8.66 7.84
CA PRO A 34 5.84 -8.86 9.25
C PRO A 34 4.65 -9.30 10.11
N PHE A 35 3.48 -8.73 9.88
CA PHE A 35 2.28 -9.09 10.65
C PHE A 35 1.82 -10.51 10.37
N LEU A 36 1.70 -10.87 9.08
CA LEU A 36 1.13 -12.16 8.66
C LEU A 36 2.13 -13.32 8.71
N ALA A 37 3.43 -13.03 8.60
CA ALA A 37 4.47 -14.07 8.65
C ALA A 37 5.02 -14.32 10.05
N ILE A 38 5.07 -13.29 10.90
CA ILE A 38 5.74 -13.34 12.21
C ILE A 38 4.72 -13.28 13.35
N ALA A 39 3.85 -12.25 13.34
CA ALA A 39 2.97 -11.96 14.48
C ALA A 39 1.74 -12.86 14.55
N ILE A 40 1.19 -13.32 13.41
CA ILE A 40 -0.07 -14.05 13.33
C ILE A 40 0.16 -15.48 12.81
N PRO A 41 0.33 -16.48 13.70
CA PRO A 41 0.69 -17.85 13.31
C PRO A 41 -0.57 -18.69 12.91
N THR A 42 -1.39 -18.18 11.99
CA THR A 42 -2.59 -18.89 11.51
C THR A 42 -2.48 -19.21 10.03
N ALA A 43 -3.08 -20.34 9.61
CA ALA A 43 -3.13 -20.74 8.21
C ALA A 43 -3.83 -19.66 7.36
N LYS A 44 -4.86 -19.01 7.90
CA LYS A 44 -5.61 -17.94 7.24
C LYS A 44 -4.70 -16.73 6.95
N ALA A 45 -3.83 -16.34 7.89
CA ALA A 45 -2.84 -15.27 7.68
C ALA A 45 -1.83 -15.65 6.60
N GLN A 46 -1.36 -16.90 6.58
CA GLN A 46 -0.42 -17.38 5.55
C GLN A 46 -1.05 -17.38 4.16
N TYR A 47 -2.29 -17.85 4.01
CA TYR A 47 -2.99 -17.77 2.72
C TYR A 47 -3.21 -16.35 2.25
N LEU A 48 -3.54 -15.41 3.17
CA LEU A 48 -3.68 -14.00 2.83
C LEU A 48 -2.34 -13.41 2.38
N LEU A 49 -1.24 -13.74 3.05
CA LEU A 49 0.10 -13.28 2.66
C LEU A 49 0.47 -13.73 1.25
N ILE A 50 0.25 -15.01 0.94
CA ILE A 50 0.49 -15.56 -0.40
C ILE A 50 -0.38 -14.83 -1.44
N ALA A 51 -1.66 -14.64 -1.16
CA ALA A 51 -2.59 -13.94 -2.05
C ALA A 51 -2.13 -12.49 -2.31
N LEU A 52 -1.68 -11.75 -1.28
CA LEU A 52 -1.16 -10.39 -1.40
C LEU A 52 0.06 -10.32 -2.32
N TRP A 53 1.00 -11.24 -2.20
CA TRP A 53 2.17 -11.29 -3.07
C TRP A 53 1.81 -11.68 -4.51
N ILE A 54 0.85 -12.59 -4.71
CA ILE A 54 0.32 -12.91 -6.04
C ILE A 54 -0.34 -11.68 -6.67
N ILE A 55 -1.17 -10.95 -5.92
CA ILE A 55 -1.81 -9.72 -6.39
C ILE A 55 -0.75 -8.67 -6.73
N ALA A 56 0.31 -8.53 -5.95
CA ALA A 56 1.38 -7.59 -6.21
C ALA A 56 2.10 -7.89 -7.54
N VAL A 57 2.41 -9.15 -7.81
CA VAL A 57 3.03 -9.59 -9.06
C VAL A 57 2.09 -9.37 -10.26
N LEU A 58 0.84 -9.83 -10.16
CA LEU A 58 -0.16 -9.68 -11.22
C LEU A 58 -0.48 -8.21 -11.49
N GLY A 59 -0.61 -7.37 -10.44
CA GLY A 59 -0.81 -5.93 -10.56
C GLY A 59 0.36 -5.23 -11.25
N THR A 60 1.59 -5.68 -10.97
CA THR A 60 2.79 -5.20 -11.66
C THR A 60 2.76 -5.55 -13.14
N LEU A 61 2.49 -6.80 -13.50
CA LEU A 61 2.38 -7.23 -14.90
C LEU A 61 1.28 -6.44 -15.63
N PHE A 62 0.12 -6.29 -15.01
CA PHE A 62 -0.96 -5.47 -15.55
C PHE A 62 -0.53 -4.02 -15.81
N LYS A 63 0.21 -3.40 -14.89
CA LYS A 63 0.71 -2.03 -15.05
C LYS A 63 1.78 -1.90 -16.12
N PHE A 64 2.63 -2.89 -16.31
CA PHE A 64 3.60 -2.87 -17.40
C PHE A 64 2.94 -2.92 -18.77
N ILE A 65 1.76 -3.56 -18.89
CA ILE A 65 1.00 -3.66 -20.15
C ILE A 65 0.11 -2.43 -20.35
N PHE A 66 -0.60 -1.97 -19.29
CA PHE A 66 -1.69 -0.99 -19.39
C PHE A 66 -1.47 0.30 -18.58
N ILE A 67 -0.26 0.85 -18.52
CA ILE A 67 0.07 1.96 -17.62
C ILE A 67 -0.79 3.23 -17.82
N HIS A 68 -1.21 3.52 -19.04
CA HIS A 68 -2.01 4.72 -19.36
C HIS A 68 -3.52 4.51 -19.21
N ARG A 69 -3.95 3.25 -19.13
CA ARG A 69 -5.36 2.87 -18.97
C ARG A 69 -5.63 2.50 -17.50
N PHE A 70 -6.88 2.66 -17.10
CA PHE A 70 -7.39 2.15 -15.82
C PHE A 70 -6.71 2.71 -14.55
N GLN A 71 -6.35 4.01 -14.53
CA GLN A 71 -5.78 4.65 -13.34
C GLN A 71 -6.71 4.56 -12.11
N LYS A 72 -8.04 4.75 -12.31
CA LYS A 72 -9.03 4.61 -11.25
C LYS A 72 -9.13 3.17 -10.73
N LEU A 73 -9.06 2.19 -11.63
CA LEU A 73 -9.08 0.77 -11.27
C LEU A 73 -7.86 0.40 -10.41
N SER A 74 -6.68 0.96 -10.73
CA SER A 74 -5.48 0.73 -9.92
C SER A 74 -5.58 1.33 -8.53
N LEU A 75 -6.13 2.54 -8.42
CA LEU A 75 -6.37 3.17 -7.11
C LEU A 75 -7.33 2.34 -6.27
N PHE A 76 -8.41 1.86 -6.89
CA PHE A 76 -9.35 0.94 -6.22
C PHE A 76 -8.67 -0.36 -5.80
N ALA A 77 -7.83 -0.96 -6.66
CA ALA A 77 -7.09 -2.18 -6.34
C ALA A 77 -6.13 -1.98 -5.16
N TYR A 78 -5.43 -0.84 -5.07
CA TYR A 78 -4.57 -0.53 -3.92
C TYR A 78 -5.36 -0.43 -2.62
N LEU A 79 -6.50 0.28 -2.65
CA LEU A 79 -7.38 0.39 -1.48
C LEU A 79 -7.94 -0.97 -1.09
N ALA A 80 -8.49 -1.72 -2.05
CA ALA A 80 -9.01 -3.05 -1.79
C ALA A 80 -7.95 -3.96 -1.17
N MET A 81 -6.73 -3.96 -1.73
CA MET A 81 -5.59 -4.72 -1.20
C MET A 81 -5.22 -4.29 0.24
N GLY A 82 -5.24 -2.98 0.52
CA GLY A 82 -5.00 -2.46 1.88
C GLY A 82 -6.05 -2.90 2.89
N TRP A 83 -7.32 -2.99 2.48
CA TRP A 83 -8.44 -3.39 3.34
C TRP A 83 -8.63 -4.91 3.46
N LEU A 84 -7.83 -5.74 2.77
CA LEU A 84 -7.84 -7.20 2.97
C LEU A 84 -7.46 -7.62 4.40
N ALA A 85 -6.86 -6.73 5.20
CA ALA A 85 -6.65 -6.93 6.65
C ALA A 85 -7.94 -7.31 7.39
N LEU A 86 -9.09 -6.81 6.95
CA LEU A 86 -10.38 -7.13 7.56
C LEU A 86 -10.72 -8.62 7.48
N LEU A 87 -10.19 -9.36 6.52
CA LEU A 87 -10.39 -10.81 6.43
C LEU A 87 -9.75 -11.57 7.59
N VAL A 88 -8.74 -11.02 8.23
CA VAL A 88 -8.01 -11.62 9.36
C VAL A 88 -8.15 -10.78 10.63
N ILE A 89 -9.19 -9.95 10.73
CA ILE A 89 -9.36 -9.02 11.86
C ILE A 89 -9.44 -9.74 13.21
N ASP A 90 -10.10 -10.89 13.26
CA ASP A 90 -10.22 -11.70 14.49
C ASP A 90 -8.83 -12.20 14.94
N ASP A 91 -8.02 -12.68 13.98
CA ASP A 91 -6.65 -13.10 14.25
C ASP A 91 -5.78 -11.91 14.69
N MET A 92 -5.94 -10.75 14.04
CA MET A 92 -5.22 -9.53 14.41
C MET A 92 -5.56 -9.11 15.85
N GLN A 93 -6.82 -9.13 16.24
CA GLN A 93 -7.26 -8.81 17.61
C GLN A 93 -6.73 -9.80 18.63
N LYS A 94 -6.55 -11.06 18.26
CA LYS A 94 -6.05 -12.11 19.15
C LYS A 94 -4.54 -12.07 19.35
N TYR A 95 -3.78 -11.74 18.32
CA TYR A 95 -2.31 -11.89 18.32
C TYR A 95 -1.55 -10.57 18.39
N LEU A 96 -2.18 -9.44 18.03
CA LEU A 96 -1.55 -8.13 18.10
C LEU A 96 -1.97 -7.36 19.36
N SER A 97 -1.06 -6.53 19.87
CA SER A 97 -1.39 -5.59 20.95
C SER A 97 -2.36 -4.52 20.47
N VAL A 98 -3.12 -3.94 21.40
CA VAL A 98 -4.04 -2.82 21.12
C VAL A 98 -3.30 -1.64 20.48
N GLN A 99 -2.08 -1.37 20.91
CA GLN A 99 -1.23 -0.30 20.37
C GLN A 99 -0.85 -0.58 18.91
N SER A 100 -0.44 -1.83 18.60
CA SER A 100 -0.14 -2.25 17.22
C SER A 100 -1.35 -2.06 16.32
N LEU A 101 -2.53 -2.52 16.76
CA LEU A 101 -3.80 -2.33 16.02
C LEU A 101 -4.13 -0.86 15.82
N THR A 102 -3.91 -0.02 16.83
CA THR A 102 -4.16 1.42 16.73
C THR A 102 -3.29 2.05 15.64
N PHE A 103 -2.00 1.74 15.59
CA PHE A 103 -1.11 2.23 14.53
C PHE A 103 -1.52 1.71 13.14
N LEU A 104 -1.98 0.45 13.05
CA LEU A 104 -2.49 -0.12 11.79
C LEU A 104 -3.73 0.61 11.30
N ILE A 105 -4.68 0.90 12.19
CA ILE A 105 -5.90 1.65 11.85
C ILE A 105 -5.56 3.07 11.41
N ILE A 106 -4.70 3.78 12.14
CA ILE A 106 -4.27 5.13 11.78
C ILE A 106 -3.63 5.12 10.39
N GLY A 107 -2.73 4.17 10.13
CA GLY A 107 -2.08 4.02 8.84
C GLY A 107 -3.06 3.72 7.69
N GLY A 108 -4.00 2.79 7.89
CA GLY A 108 -5.03 2.45 6.92
C GLY A 108 -5.96 3.62 6.60
N LEU A 109 -6.36 4.38 7.62
CA LEU A 109 -7.16 5.60 7.45
C LEU A 109 -6.38 6.69 6.70
N ALA A 110 -5.10 6.90 7.04
CA ALA A 110 -4.24 7.86 6.35
C ALA A 110 -4.13 7.52 4.85
N TYR A 111 -3.86 6.27 4.49
CA TYR A 111 -3.84 5.84 3.09
C TYR A 111 -5.18 6.05 2.39
N THR A 112 -6.30 5.77 3.06
CA THR A 112 -7.64 5.93 2.50
C THR A 112 -7.94 7.41 2.23
N VAL A 113 -7.68 8.29 3.21
CA VAL A 113 -7.86 9.74 3.05
C VAL A 113 -6.95 10.28 1.95
N GLY A 114 -5.69 9.87 1.92
CA GLY A 114 -4.75 10.23 0.86
C GLY A 114 -5.26 9.84 -0.53
N ALA A 115 -5.79 8.62 -0.67
CA ALA A 115 -6.36 8.14 -1.93
C ALA A 115 -7.57 8.98 -2.40
N LEU A 116 -8.40 9.47 -1.48
CA LEU A 116 -9.48 10.39 -1.79
C LEU A 116 -8.94 11.70 -2.36
N PHE A 117 -7.92 12.30 -1.73
CA PHE A 117 -7.26 13.49 -2.28
C PHE A 117 -6.64 13.24 -3.65
N TYR A 118 -6.00 12.09 -3.85
CA TYR A 118 -5.46 11.71 -5.16
C TYR A 118 -6.55 11.60 -6.24
N ALA A 119 -7.75 11.15 -5.89
CA ALA A 119 -8.89 11.06 -6.80
C ALA A 119 -9.47 12.44 -7.16
N LEU A 120 -9.32 13.46 -6.30
CA LEU A 120 -9.84 14.81 -6.46
C LEU A 120 -8.92 15.66 -7.36
N LYS A 121 -8.94 15.44 -8.68
CA LYS A 121 -8.05 16.11 -9.65
C LYS A 121 -8.26 17.64 -9.77
N ARG A 122 -9.31 18.20 -9.21
CA ARG A 122 -9.68 19.63 -9.33
C ARG A 122 -9.01 20.53 -8.30
N VAL A 123 -8.43 19.96 -7.25
CA VAL A 123 -7.82 20.75 -6.15
C VAL A 123 -6.31 20.89 -6.42
N ARG A 124 -5.79 22.11 -6.17
CA ARG A 124 -4.35 22.39 -6.33
C ARG A 124 -3.56 21.60 -5.28
N TYR A 125 -2.39 21.08 -5.66
CA TYR A 125 -1.48 20.34 -4.76
C TYR A 125 -1.99 18.97 -4.23
N THR A 126 -3.07 18.39 -4.77
CA THR A 126 -3.58 17.08 -4.32
C THR A 126 -2.54 15.97 -4.37
N HIS A 127 -1.61 16.02 -5.32
CA HIS A 127 -0.54 15.04 -5.43
C HIS A 127 0.48 15.15 -4.27
N ALA A 128 0.81 16.38 -3.84
CA ALA A 128 1.67 16.59 -2.67
C ALA A 128 0.98 16.17 -1.36
N ILE A 129 -0.30 16.51 -1.22
CA ILE A 129 -1.13 16.08 -0.08
C ILE A 129 -1.18 14.55 -0.01
N TRP A 130 -1.39 13.88 -1.14
CA TRP A 130 -1.33 12.41 -1.23
C TRP A 130 -0.03 11.85 -0.65
N HIS A 131 1.13 12.41 -1.02
CA HIS A 131 2.42 11.94 -0.50
C HIS A 131 2.56 12.13 1.01
N ILE A 132 2.02 13.20 1.59
CA ILE A 132 2.01 13.41 3.04
C ILE A 132 1.23 12.29 3.73
N PHE A 133 0.03 11.96 3.24
CA PHE A 133 -0.77 10.87 3.79
C PHE A 133 -0.11 9.50 3.62
N VAL A 134 0.58 9.28 2.50
CA VAL A 134 1.37 8.05 2.29
C VAL A 134 2.50 7.94 3.31
N LEU A 135 3.21 9.04 3.61
CA LEU A 135 4.26 9.06 4.63
C LEU A 135 3.71 8.81 6.04
N ILE A 136 2.57 9.41 6.38
CA ILE A 136 1.90 9.17 7.67
C ILE A 136 1.50 7.69 7.78
N GLY A 137 0.89 7.13 6.73
CA GLY A 137 0.48 5.73 6.70
C GLY A 137 1.65 4.78 6.83
N ALA A 138 2.70 4.97 6.03
CA ALA A 138 3.91 4.15 6.07
C ALA A 138 4.63 4.27 7.41
N GLY A 139 4.73 5.48 7.96
CA GLY A 139 5.33 5.73 9.28
C GLY A 139 4.56 5.05 10.41
N SER A 140 3.21 5.14 10.40
CA SER A 140 2.37 4.44 11.38
C SER A 140 2.58 2.93 11.33
N HIS A 141 2.54 2.34 10.14
CA HIS A 141 2.76 0.89 9.98
C HIS A 141 4.18 0.48 10.39
N PHE A 142 5.19 1.28 10.03
CA PHE A 142 6.57 1.04 10.45
C PHE A 142 6.70 1.05 11.98
N LEU A 143 6.12 2.03 12.66
CA LEU A 143 6.12 2.09 14.12
C LEU A 143 5.41 0.90 14.75
N SER A 144 4.29 0.45 14.17
CA SER A 144 3.60 -0.76 14.62
C SER A 144 4.50 -1.99 14.52
N ILE A 145 5.20 -2.14 13.40
CA ILE A 145 6.12 -3.27 13.18
C ILE A 145 7.31 -3.20 14.16
N TYR A 146 7.98 -2.05 14.19
CA TYR A 146 9.21 -1.86 14.95
C TYR A 146 9.01 -1.96 16.46
N LEU A 147 7.89 -1.47 16.99
CA LEU A 147 7.65 -1.44 18.45
C LEU A 147 6.92 -2.68 18.97
N TYR A 148 6.19 -3.41 18.13
CA TYR A 148 5.24 -4.42 18.60
C TYR A 148 5.29 -5.77 17.85
N VAL A 149 6.07 -5.89 16.77
CA VAL A 149 6.19 -7.14 15.99
C VAL A 149 7.60 -7.69 16.00
N ILE A 150 8.61 -6.84 15.93
CA ILE A 150 10.03 -7.18 15.96
C ILE A 150 10.62 -6.78 17.31
#